data_bb255b1418a50204d25da13470fddd13
#
_entry.id   bb255b1418a50204d25da13470fddd13
#
_cell.length_a   1.000
_cell.length_b   1.000
_cell.length_c   1.000
_cell.angle_alpha   90.00
_cell.angle_beta   90.00
_cell.angle_gamma   90.00
#
_symmetry.space_group_name_H-M   'P 1'
#
loop_
_entity.id
_entity.type
_entity.pdbx_description
1 polymer ?
#
loop_
_entity_poly.entity_id
_entity_poly.type
_entity_poly.pdbx_seq_one_letter_code
_entity_poly.pdbx_strand_id
1 'polypeptide(L)'
;MGTFHSVFSRILRVEAERIGYSQNFTIYDDADQKSLIKAIIKELGLNDKVYKPSTVASRINMAKNNIITPDDYANDRAIMTRDFETHMPDVAKVYKAYSERCRMANAMDFDDLLTNTYLLLQENPDVLEKYATAFEYILVDEYQDTNAVQQKIVALLASRHNRICAVGDDAQSIYAFRGANIDNMLGFETAFKGTKVFKLEQNYRSTKRIVAAANSLIRHNMRQIKKDVFSENDEGEKLLLNMAYSDKEEASIVCSEIKRTMKKQGCDYNEFAILYRTNAQSRSFEEALRKSSMPYKIYGGMSFYQRKEIKAVIAYFRLVATPD
;
A
#
# COMPACT_ATOMS: atom_id res chain seq x y z
N MET A 1 -1.96 17.08 8.01
CA MET A 1 -2.55 16.22 7.00
C MET A 1 -1.45 15.56 6.18
N GLY A 2 -1.61 14.30 5.78
CA GLY A 2 -0.63 13.52 5.01
C GLY A 2 -0.93 12.03 5.03
N THR A 3 -0.11 11.23 4.35
CA THR A 3 -0.18 9.77 4.44
C THR A 3 0.26 9.28 5.81
N PHE A 4 -0.16 8.08 6.21
CA PHE A 4 0.29 7.45 7.47
C PHE A 4 1.82 7.53 7.63
N HIS A 5 2.56 7.08 6.60
CA HIS A 5 4.02 7.11 6.64
C HIS A 5 4.61 8.51 6.82
N SER A 6 4.04 9.53 6.15
CA SER A 6 4.55 10.89 6.26
C SER A 6 4.27 11.54 7.63
N VAL A 7 3.13 11.22 8.24
CA VAL A 7 2.80 11.71 9.58
C VAL A 7 3.67 10.99 10.62
N PHE A 8 3.76 9.68 10.54
CA PHE A 8 4.46 8.87 11.54
C PHE A 8 5.99 9.02 11.44
N SER A 9 6.54 9.17 10.25
CA SER A 9 7.98 9.48 10.14
C SER A 9 8.36 10.81 10.82
N ARG A 10 7.46 11.80 10.81
CA ARG A 10 7.69 13.06 11.56
C ARG A 10 7.63 12.86 13.07
N ILE A 11 6.68 12.05 13.56
CA ILE A 11 6.60 11.70 14.98
C ILE A 11 7.86 10.95 15.39
N LEU A 12 8.24 9.94 14.63
CA LEU A 12 9.44 9.14 14.90
C LEU A 12 10.72 9.99 14.91
N ARG A 13 10.86 10.98 14.02
CA ARG A 13 12.03 11.87 14.05
C ARG A 13 12.12 12.69 15.32
N VAL A 14 11.00 13.07 15.90
CA VAL A 14 10.98 13.83 17.17
C VAL A 14 11.28 12.91 18.35
N GLU A 15 10.78 11.69 18.33
CA GLU A 15 10.81 10.76 19.47
C GLU A 15 11.79 9.58 19.26
N ALA A 16 12.65 9.64 18.24
CA ALA A 16 13.51 8.52 17.81
C ALA A 16 14.32 7.89 18.93
N GLU A 17 14.86 8.71 19.84
CA GLU A 17 15.71 8.28 20.95
C GLU A 17 14.97 7.36 21.93
N ARG A 18 13.66 7.52 22.07
CA ARG A 18 12.81 6.67 22.92
C ARG A 18 12.77 5.20 22.46
N ILE A 19 13.04 4.97 21.19
CA ILE A 19 13.04 3.62 20.58
C ILE A 19 14.44 3.19 20.11
N GLY A 20 15.50 3.90 20.54
CA GLY A 20 16.89 3.56 20.27
C GLY A 20 17.36 3.87 18.86
N TYR A 21 16.77 4.88 18.20
CA TYR A 21 17.23 5.45 16.94
C TYR A 21 17.65 6.92 17.13
N SER A 22 18.49 7.43 16.24
CA SER A 22 18.74 8.85 16.18
C SER A 22 17.72 9.56 15.28
N GLN A 23 17.55 10.88 15.47
CA GLN A 23 16.56 11.68 14.74
C GLN A 23 16.78 11.71 13.22
N ASN A 24 18.01 11.49 12.76
CA ASN A 24 18.40 11.50 11.35
C ASN A 24 18.42 10.10 10.71
N PHE A 25 17.62 9.14 11.24
CA PHE A 25 17.56 7.81 10.67
C PHE A 25 17.26 7.81 9.17
N THR A 26 17.83 6.85 8.46
CA THR A 26 17.61 6.65 7.03
C THR A 26 16.34 5.83 6.80
N ILE A 27 15.57 6.16 5.74
CA ILE A 27 14.45 5.35 5.30
C ILE A 27 14.89 4.52 4.09
N TYR A 28 14.87 3.20 4.25
CA TYR A 28 15.15 2.25 3.18
C TYR A 28 13.95 2.07 2.27
N ASP A 29 14.20 2.09 0.95
CA ASP A 29 13.18 1.72 -0.02
C ASP A 29 13.21 0.19 -0.29
N ASP A 30 12.29 -0.29 -1.13
CA ASP A 30 12.19 -1.70 -1.51
C ASP A 30 13.49 -2.27 -2.12
N ALA A 31 14.30 -1.46 -2.79
CA ALA A 31 15.54 -1.90 -3.39
C ALA A 31 16.63 -2.02 -2.32
N ASP A 32 16.69 -1.06 -1.39
CA ASP A 32 17.60 -1.09 -0.25
C ASP A 32 17.30 -2.30 0.64
N GLN A 33 16.02 -2.53 0.96
CA GLN A 33 15.56 -3.70 1.72
C GLN A 33 15.99 -5.02 1.05
N LYS A 34 15.69 -5.21 -0.22
CA LYS A 34 16.04 -6.43 -0.97
C LYS A 34 17.55 -6.62 -1.08
N SER A 35 18.30 -5.54 -1.20
CA SER A 35 19.77 -5.59 -1.25
C SER A 35 20.36 -6.08 0.07
N LEU A 36 19.86 -5.53 1.19
CA LEU A 36 20.30 -5.97 2.53
C LEU A 36 19.91 -7.43 2.79
N ILE A 37 18.67 -7.82 2.49
CA ILE A 37 18.21 -9.22 2.63
C ILE A 37 19.08 -10.16 1.79
N LYS A 38 19.43 -9.78 0.55
CA LYS A 38 20.31 -10.57 -0.31
C LYS A 38 21.71 -10.78 0.31
N ALA A 39 22.27 -9.73 0.93
CA ALA A 39 23.54 -9.82 1.63
C ALA A 39 23.46 -10.80 2.81
N ILE A 40 22.39 -10.71 3.60
CA ILE A 40 22.16 -11.60 4.75
C ILE A 40 21.99 -13.06 4.31
N ILE A 41 21.22 -13.33 3.26
CA ILE A 41 21.04 -14.67 2.70
C ILE A 41 22.39 -15.28 2.31
N LYS A 42 23.24 -14.49 1.65
CA LYS A 42 24.58 -14.91 1.24
C LYS A 42 25.48 -15.23 2.44
N GLU A 43 25.47 -14.38 3.46
CA GLU A 43 26.31 -14.56 4.67
C GLU A 43 25.87 -15.73 5.53
N LEU A 44 24.56 -16.01 5.58
CA LEU A 44 24.03 -17.19 6.24
C LEU A 44 24.24 -18.49 5.43
N GLY A 45 24.85 -18.41 4.24
CA GLY A 45 25.08 -19.56 3.38
C GLY A 45 23.79 -20.18 2.81
N LEU A 46 22.70 -19.42 2.77
CA LEU A 46 21.42 -19.91 2.28
C LEU A 46 21.35 -19.87 0.73
N ASN A 47 20.62 -20.82 0.16
CA ASN A 47 20.46 -20.92 -1.29
C ASN A 47 19.57 -19.79 -1.82
N ASP A 48 20.11 -18.87 -2.62
CA ASP A 48 19.43 -17.70 -3.18
C ASP A 48 18.32 -18.02 -4.20
N LYS A 49 18.33 -19.23 -4.77
CA LYS A 49 17.25 -19.72 -5.64
C LYS A 49 16.01 -20.11 -4.85
N VAL A 50 16.18 -20.56 -3.61
CA VAL A 50 15.12 -20.90 -2.65
C VAL A 50 14.70 -19.65 -1.89
N TYR A 51 15.65 -19.01 -1.23
CA TYR A 51 15.44 -17.77 -0.46
C TYR A 51 15.55 -16.54 -1.37
N LYS A 52 14.59 -16.39 -2.29
CA LYS A 52 14.56 -15.19 -3.15
C LYS A 52 14.36 -13.93 -2.30
N PRO A 53 15.21 -12.90 -2.43
CA PRO A 53 15.12 -11.69 -1.59
C PRO A 53 13.73 -11.04 -1.60
N SER A 54 13.04 -11.05 -2.74
CA SER A 54 11.66 -10.52 -2.84
C SER A 54 10.64 -11.34 -2.04
N THR A 55 10.79 -12.67 -2.00
CA THR A 55 9.89 -13.55 -1.24
C THR A 55 10.13 -13.40 0.25
N VAL A 56 11.40 -13.35 0.67
CA VAL A 56 11.77 -13.13 2.07
C VAL A 56 11.30 -11.75 2.54
N ALA A 57 11.54 -10.69 1.74
CA ALA A 57 11.04 -9.34 2.03
C ALA A 57 9.51 -9.33 2.22
N SER A 58 8.76 -9.99 1.33
CA SER A 58 7.30 -10.08 1.45
C SER A 58 6.85 -10.74 2.76
N ARG A 59 7.56 -11.77 3.23
CA ARG A 59 7.26 -12.42 4.54
C ARG A 59 7.55 -11.51 5.72
N ILE A 60 8.69 -10.83 5.70
CA ILE A 60 9.07 -9.87 6.73
C ILE A 60 8.06 -8.72 6.79
N ASN A 61 7.69 -8.16 5.64
CA ASN A 61 6.72 -7.07 5.56
C ASN A 61 5.35 -7.51 6.09
N MET A 62 4.90 -8.71 5.72
CA MET A 62 3.64 -9.26 6.24
C MET A 62 3.70 -9.45 7.75
N ALA A 63 4.82 -9.92 8.31
CA ALA A 63 5.01 -10.05 9.74
C ALA A 63 4.93 -8.68 10.44
N LYS A 64 5.65 -7.67 9.95
CA LYS A 64 5.61 -6.30 10.47
C LYS A 64 4.20 -5.72 10.41
N ASN A 65 3.48 -5.89 9.29
CA ASN A 65 2.11 -5.42 9.13
C ASN A 65 1.09 -6.09 10.08
N ASN A 66 1.46 -7.23 10.67
CA ASN A 66 0.69 -7.92 11.72
C ASN A 66 1.31 -7.77 13.11
N ILE A 67 2.30 -6.90 13.28
CA ILE A 67 2.97 -6.64 14.58
C ILE A 67 3.65 -7.91 15.13
N ILE A 68 4.18 -8.75 14.25
CA ILE A 68 4.94 -9.93 14.61
C ILE A 68 6.42 -9.55 14.62
N THR A 69 7.01 -9.50 15.81
CA THR A 69 8.44 -9.23 15.97
C THR A 69 9.29 -10.39 15.45
N PRO A 70 10.61 -10.22 15.23
CA PRO A 70 11.49 -11.33 14.88
C PRO A 70 11.45 -12.51 15.86
N ASP A 71 11.31 -12.23 17.15
CA ASP A 71 11.23 -13.25 18.19
C ASP A 71 9.86 -13.96 18.20
N ASP A 72 8.76 -13.21 18.01
CA ASP A 72 7.43 -13.79 17.83
C ASP A 72 7.38 -14.68 16.59
N TYR A 73 7.96 -14.22 15.49
CA TYR A 73 8.04 -14.98 14.24
C TYR A 73 8.76 -16.32 14.42
N ALA A 74 9.86 -16.32 15.17
CA ALA A 74 10.64 -17.51 15.47
C ALA A 74 9.92 -18.51 16.39
N ASN A 75 8.93 -18.06 17.16
CA ASN A 75 8.17 -18.86 18.13
C ASN A 75 6.76 -19.25 17.66
N ASP A 76 6.29 -18.69 16.54
CA ASP A 76 4.96 -19.01 15.99
C ASP A 76 4.98 -20.31 15.20
N ARG A 77 4.30 -21.33 15.75
CA ARG A 77 4.25 -22.68 15.14
C ARG A 77 3.62 -22.69 13.74
N ALA A 78 2.59 -21.87 13.49
CA ALA A 78 1.92 -21.82 12.19
C ALA A 78 2.84 -21.21 11.13
N ILE A 79 3.57 -20.16 11.49
CA ILE A 79 4.57 -19.53 10.62
C ILE A 79 5.72 -20.51 10.34
N MET A 80 6.25 -21.15 11.36
CA MET A 80 7.33 -22.15 11.22
C MET A 80 6.91 -23.32 10.31
N THR A 81 5.70 -23.85 10.49
CA THR A 81 5.17 -24.95 9.66
C THR A 81 5.09 -24.51 8.21
N ARG A 82 4.50 -23.35 7.93
CA ARG A 82 4.41 -22.78 6.58
C ARG A 82 5.79 -22.59 5.95
N ASP A 83 6.74 -22.06 6.71
CA ASP A 83 8.10 -21.80 6.22
C ASP A 83 8.84 -23.12 5.92
N PHE A 84 8.61 -24.14 6.74
CA PHE A 84 9.14 -25.48 6.50
C PHE A 84 8.52 -26.12 5.22
N GLU A 85 7.20 -26.10 5.08
CA GLU A 85 6.49 -26.64 3.91
C GLU A 85 6.91 -25.96 2.59
N THR A 86 7.28 -24.70 2.68
CA THR A 86 7.76 -23.92 1.51
C THR A 86 9.29 -23.98 1.35
N HIS A 87 9.96 -24.89 2.03
CA HIS A 87 11.42 -25.09 1.99
C HIS A 87 12.26 -23.86 2.40
N MET A 88 11.72 -23.00 3.26
CA MET A 88 12.39 -21.79 3.73
C MET A 88 12.39 -21.68 5.28
N PRO A 89 12.86 -22.70 6.04
CA PRO A 89 12.76 -22.71 7.50
C PRO A 89 13.61 -21.61 8.18
N ASP A 90 14.57 -21.01 7.50
CA ASP A 90 15.49 -20.01 8.06
C ASP A 90 15.02 -18.56 7.88
N VAL A 91 13.77 -18.31 7.44
CA VAL A 91 13.25 -16.92 7.30
C VAL A 91 13.32 -16.17 8.62
N ALA A 92 13.03 -16.82 9.75
CA ALA A 92 13.15 -16.22 11.08
C ALA A 92 14.57 -15.68 11.36
N LYS A 93 15.61 -16.44 11.00
CA LYS A 93 17.01 -16.00 11.15
C LYS A 93 17.32 -14.80 10.26
N VAL A 94 16.82 -14.81 9.02
CA VAL A 94 17.00 -13.69 8.09
C VAL A 94 16.28 -12.45 8.62
N TYR A 95 15.04 -12.59 9.14
CA TYR A 95 14.27 -11.48 9.70
C TYR A 95 14.99 -10.86 10.91
N LYS A 96 15.50 -11.69 11.83
CA LYS A 96 16.26 -11.21 12.99
C LYS A 96 17.50 -10.44 12.57
N ALA A 97 18.34 -11.02 11.71
CA ALA A 97 19.55 -10.38 11.20
C ALA A 97 19.23 -9.08 10.43
N TYR A 98 18.14 -9.05 9.67
CA TYR A 98 17.67 -7.85 8.96
C TYR A 98 17.32 -6.72 9.95
N SER A 99 16.53 -7.02 10.97
CA SER A 99 16.12 -6.03 11.98
C SER A 99 17.30 -5.48 12.78
N GLU A 100 18.25 -6.34 13.17
CA GLU A 100 19.48 -5.95 13.86
C GLU A 100 20.33 -5.01 12.99
N ARG A 101 20.50 -5.32 11.71
CA ARG A 101 21.29 -4.48 10.80
C ARG A 101 20.63 -3.15 10.50
N CYS A 102 19.33 -3.11 10.34
CA CYS A 102 18.59 -1.86 10.21
C CYS A 102 18.81 -0.97 11.43
N ARG A 103 18.76 -1.55 12.65
CA ARG A 103 19.00 -0.83 13.88
C ARG A 103 20.45 -0.32 13.97
N MET A 104 21.44 -1.16 13.66
CA MET A 104 22.86 -0.78 13.65
C MET A 104 23.17 0.31 12.63
N ALA A 105 22.51 0.29 11.48
CA ALA A 105 22.65 1.30 10.43
C ALA A 105 21.80 2.54 10.67
N ASN A 106 21.12 2.66 11.81
CA ASN A 106 20.16 3.72 12.08
C ASN A 106 19.18 3.90 10.91
N ALA A 107 18.59 2.81 10.45
CA ALA A 107 17.70 2.77 9.28
C ALA A 107 16.38 2.10 9.60
N MET A 108 15.32 2.53 8.96
CA MET A 108 13.98 1.95 9.00
C MET A 108 13.48 1.76 7.58
N ASP A 109 12.80 0.65 7.30
CA ASP A 109 12.01 0.53 6.07
C ASP A 109 10.60 1.14 6.25
N PHE A 110 9.77 1.11 5.22
CA PHE A 110 8.42 1.68 5.30
C PHE A 110 7.54 0.99 6.34
N ASP A 111 7.64 -0.33 6.49
CA ASP A 111 6.85 -1.05 7.48
C ASP A 111 7.37 -0.79 8.91
N ASP A 112 8.68 -0.57 9.09
CA ASP A 112 9.25 -0.14 10.38
C ASP A 112 8.70 1.20 10.84
N LEU A 113 8.43 2.15 9.93
CA LEU A 113 7.83 3.42 10.30
C LEU A 113 6.48 3.24 10.99
N LEU A 114 5.70 2.26 10.56
CA LEU A 114 4.41 1.95 11.19
C LEU A 114 4.61 1.16 12.49
N THR A 115 5.38 0.08 12.44
CA THR A 115 5.59 -0.79 13.60
C THR A 115 6.27 -0.06 14.75
N ASN A 116 7.31 0.71 14.46
CA ASN A 116 8.00 1.50 15.48
C ASN A 116 7.13 2.63 16.04
N THR A 117 6.25 3.24 15.24
CA THR A 117 5.28 4.21 15.77
C THR A 117 4.30 3.54 16.73
N TYR A 118 3.81 2.33 16.38
CA TYR A 118 2.93 1.57 17.27
C TYR A 118 3.65 1.25 18.60
N LEU A 119 4.87 0.71 18.55
CA LEU A 119 5.66 0.38 19.74
C LEU A 119 5.98 1.63 20.58
N LEU A 120 6.38 2.72 19.93
CA LEU A 120 6.62 4.00 20.60
C LEU A 120 5.41 4.42 21.44
N LEU A 121 4.23 4.43 20.83
CA LEU A 121 2.99 4.86 21.50
C LEU A 121 2.53 3.87 22.58
N GLN A 122 2.79 2.58 22.39
CA GLN A 122 2.40 1.54 23.34
C GLN A 122 3.31 1.52 24.58
N GLU A 123 4.61 1.70 24.38
CA GLU A 123 5.61 1.57 25.46
C GLU A 123 5.89 2.90 26.19
N ASN A 124 5.46 4.04 25.61
CA ASN A 124 5.70 5.36 26.19
C ASN A 124 4.36 6.11 26.39
N PRO A 125 3.69 5.94 27.53
CA PRO A 125 2.40 6.59 27.82
C PRO A 125 2.43 8.12 27.75
N ASP A 126 3.54 8.74 28.10
CA ASP A 126 3.76 10.20 28.01
C ASP A 126 3.77 10.70 26.55
N VAL A 127 4.37 9.93 25.65
CA VAL A 127 4.36 10.20 24.20
C VAL A 127 2.96 10.01 23.64
N LEU A 128 2.29 8.92 24.01
CA LEU A 128 0.88 8.68 23.63
C LEU A 128 -0.02 9.85 24.06
N GLU A 129 0.06 10.26 25.32
CA GLU A 129 -0.72 11.37 25.86
C GLU A 129 -0.46 12.69 25.11
N LYS A 130 0.80 12.97 24.79
CA LYS A 130 1.20 14.14 24.00
C LYS A 130 0.48 14.18 22.65
N TYR A 131 0.54 13.08 21.88
CA TYR A 131 -0.04 13.06 20.53
C TYR A 131 -1.55 12.85 20.53
N ALA A 132 -2.11 12.06 21.44
CA ALA A 132 -3.54 11.92 21.61
C ALA A 132 -4.22 13.24 22.04
N THR A 133 -3.49 14.10 22.75
CA THR A 133 -3.97 15.45 23.07
C THR A 133 -3.86 16.40 21.88
N ALA A 134 -2.75 16.32 21.13
CA ALA A 134 -2.51 17.19 19.99
C ALA A 134 -3.45 16.90 18.81
N PHE A 135 -3.87 15.64 18.61
CA PHE A 135 -4.79 15.23 17.58
C PHE A 135 -6.23 15.18 18.12
N GLU A 136 -6.87 16.31 18.27
CA GLU A 136 -8.25 16.40 18.78
C GLU A 136 -9.28 15.66 17.93
N TYR A 137 -9.04 15.57 16.63
CA TYR A 137 -9.86 14.85 15.64
C TYR A 137 -8.97 14.01 14.73
N ILE A 138 -9.37 12.78 14.49
CA ILE A 138 -8.68 11.87 13.58
C ILE A 138 -9.62 11.55 12.42
N LEU A 139 -9.22 11.92 11.20
CA LEU A 139 -9.97 11.64 9.99
C LEU A 139 -9.08 10.75 9.11
N VAL A 140 -9.60 9.58 8.75
CA VAL A 140 -8.90 8.61 7.91
C VAL A 140 -9.72 8.36 6.67
N ASP A 141 -9.10 8.59 5.52
CA ASP A 141 -9.65 8.28 4.21
C ASP A 141 -9.14 6.93 3.71
N GLU A 142 -9.86 6.31 2.77
CA GLU A 142 -9.58 4.99 2.20
C GLU A 142 -9.35 3.91 3.30
N TYR A 143 -10.21 3.91 4.31
CA TYR A 143 -10.02 3.08 5.51
C TYR A 143 -9.99 1.58 5.22
N GLN A 144 -10.61 1.12 4.13
CA GLN A 144 -10.58 -0.27 3.67
C GLN A 144 -9.16 -0.77 3.30
N ASP A 145 -8.24 0.15 3.04
CA ASP A 145 -6.85 -0.17 2.66
C ASP A 145 -5.88 -0.15 3.86
N THR A 146 -6.41 0.06 5.07
CA THR A 146 -5.58 0.05 6.28
C THR A 146 -5.17 -1.36 6.68
N ASN A 147 -3.93 -1.50 7.19
CA ASN A 147 -3.45 -2.73 7.81
C ASN A 147 -3.68 -2.75 9.33
N ALA A 148 -3.37 -3.87 9.98
CA ALA A 148 -3.59 -4.04 11.41
C ALA A 148 -2.80 -3.03 12.27
N VAL A 149 -1.56 -2.70 11.87
CA VAL A 149 -0.72 -1.73 12.59
C VAL A 149 -1.35 -0.33 12.52
N GLN A 150 -1.76 0.11 11.33
CA GLN A 150 -2.40 1.41 11.14
C GLN A 150 -3.66 1.55 11.97
N GLN A 151 -4.51 0.51 11.99
CA GLN A 151 -5.71 0.50 12.82
C GLN A 151 -5.35 0.65 14.30
N LYS A 152 -4.37 -0.09 14.81
CA LYS A 152 -3.96 -0.02 16.21
C LYS A 152 -3.39 1.34 16.58
N ILE A 153 -2.57 1.95 15.72
CA ILE A 153 -2.07 3.31 15.96
C ILE A 153 -3.22 4.31 16.04
N VAL A 154 -4.17 4.24 15.10
CA VAL A 154 -5.35 5.11 15.09
C VAL A 154 -6.17 4.92 16.37
N ALA A 155 -6.37 3.68 16.82
CA ALA A 155 -7.09 3.37 18.05
C ALA A 155 -6.38 3.94 19.30
N LEU A 156 -5.05 3.83 19.38
CA LEU A 156 -4.25 4.43 20.46
C LEU A 156 -4.40 5.95 20.48
N LEU A 157 -4.22 6.61 19.33
CA LEU A 157 -4.33 8.07 19.23
C LEU A 157 -5.75 8.57 19.53
N ALA A 158 -6.79 7.80 19.18
CA ALA A 158 -8.18 8.15 19.46
C ALA A 158 -8.62 7.80 20.90
N SER A 159 -7.84 7.03 21.65
CA SER A 159 -8.23 6.44 22.94
C SER A 159 -8.71 7.45 23.99
N ARG A 160 -8.19 8.69 23.93
CA ARG A 160 -8.54 9.76 24.88
C ARG A 160 -9.93 10.36 24.64
N HIS A 161 -10.35 10.50 23.39
CA HIS A 161 -11.52 11.32 23.02
C HIS A 161 -12.51 10.64 22.11
N ASN A 162 -12.17 9.50 21.49
CA ASN A 162 -12.99 8.77 20.51
C ASN A 162 -13.52 9.62 19.33
N ARG A 163 -12.84 10.74 19.02
CA ARG A 163 -13.23 11.64 17.91
C ARG A 163 -12.56 11.19 16.63
N ILE A 164 -13.10 10.13 16.05
CA ILE A 164 -12.59 9.52 14.83
C ILE A 164 -13.67 9.50 13.75
N CYS A 165 -13.27 9.80 12.52
CA CYS A 165 -14.08 9.62 11.33
C CYS A 165 -13.28 8.80 10.31
N ALA A 166 -13.85 7.68 9.89
CA ALA A 166 -13.30 6.84 8.84
C ALA A 166 -14.18 6.93 7.60
N VAL A 167 -13.57 7.19 6.46
CA VAL A 167 -14.21 7.18 5.15
C VAL A 167 -13.61 6.06 4.34
N GLY A 168 -14.44 5.30 3.63
CA GLY A 168 -13.95 4.21 2.80
C GLY A 168 -15.06 3.50 2.05
N ASP A 169 -14.67 2.61 1.17
CA ASP A 169 -15.55 1.77 0.38
C ASP A 169 -15.03 0.32 0.40
N ASP A 170 -15.73 -0.55 1.13
CA ASP A 170 -15.40 -1.97 1.23
C ASP A 170 -15.32 -2.68 -0.12
N ALA A 171 -16.11 -2.23 -1.11
CA ALA A 171 -16.08 -2.73 -2.48
C ALA A 171 -14.76 -2.42 -3.21
N GLN A 172 -14.00 -1.42 -2.75
CA GLN A 172 -12.71 -1.01 -3.30
C GLN A 172 -11.50 -1.59 -2.57
N SER A 173 -11.69 -2.49 -1.60
CA SER A 173 -10.61 -3.14 -0.87
C SER A 173 -9.86 -4.15 -1.75
N ILE A 174 -8.85 -3.69 -2.47
CA ILE A 174 -8.06 -4.49 -3.41
C ILE A 174 -6.58 -4.61 -3.05
N TYR A 175 -6.16 -4.12 -1.87
CA TYR A 175 -4.77 -4.11 -1.42
C TYR A 175 -4.45 -5.16 -0.33
N ALA A 176 -5.24 -6.23 -0.22
CA ALA A 176 -4.97 -7.32 0.73
C ALA A 176 -3.57 -7.94 0.54
N PHE A 177 -3.07 -8.02 -0.71
CA PHE A 177 -1.72 -8.50 -1.02
C PHE A 177 -0.59 -7.57 -0.51
N ARG A 178 -0.93 -6.35 -0.08
CA ARG A 178 -0.03 -5.39 0.59
C ARG A 178 -0.26 -5.31 2.10
N GLY A 179 -1.06 -6.22 2.65
CA GLY A 179 -1.35 -6.27 4.09
C GLY A 179 -2.60 -5.49 4.52
N ALA A 180 -3.36 -4.88 3.59
CA ALA A 180 -4.65 -4.29 3.92
C ALA A 180 -5.60 -5.34 4.49
N ASN A 181 -6.36 -4.96 5.51
CA ASN A 181 -7.31 -5.83 6.16
C ASN A 181 -8.72 -5.21 6.18
N ILE A 182 -9.59 -5.76 5.34
CA ILE A 182 -10.99 -5.32 5.25
C ILE A 182 -11.73 -5.40 6.58
N ASP A 183 -11.31 -6.30 7.49
CA ASP A 183 -11.92 -6.43 8.81
C ASP A 183 -11.78 -5.16 9.65
N ASN A 184 -10.78 -4.32 9.39
CA ASN A 184 -10.66 -3.02 10.03
C ASN A 184 -11.89 -2.15 9.75
N MET A 185 -12.38 -2.18 8.52
CA MET A 185 -13.56 -1.41 8.11
C MET A 185 -14.86 -2.09 8.55
N LEU A 186 -15.00 -3.38 8.30
CA LEU A 186 -16.20 -4.14 8.66
C LEU A 186 -16.41 -4.22 10.19
N GLY A 187 -15.34 -4.21 10.97
CA GLY A 187 -15.34 -4.23 12.43
C GLY A 187 -15.28 -2.86 13.09
N PHE A 188 -15.36 -1.77 12.33
CA PHE A 188 -15.16 -0.41 12.86
C PHE A 188 -16.12 -0.05 14.00
N GLU A 189 -17.41 -0.36 13.87
CA GLU A 189 -18.42 -0.12 14.90
C GLU A 189 -18.15 -0.89 16.21
N THR A 190 -17.54 -2.07 16.09
CA THR A 190 -17.13 -2.88 17.25
C THR A 190 -15.88 -2.30 17.91
N ALA A 191 -14.93 -1.82 17.11
CA ALA A 191 -13.67 -1.24 17.60
C ALA A 191 -13.91 0.14 18.28
N PHE A 192 -14.84 0.94 17.72
CA PHE A 192 -15.15 2.29 18.20
C PHE A 192 -16.62 2.38 18.60
N LYS A 193 -16.90 2.14 19.89
CA LYS A 193 -18.27 2.14 20.42
C LYS A 193 -18.93 3.51 20.23
N GLY A 194 -20.20 3.49 19.83
CA GLY A 194 -20.98 4.70 19.60
C GLY A 194 -20.80 5.28 18.18
N THR A 195 -20.16 4.55 17.29
CA THR A 195 -20.05 4.92 15.86
C THR A 195 -21.43 5.10 15.24
N LYS A 196 -21.54 6.16 14.41
CA LYS A 196 -22.69 6.39 13.54
C LYS A 196 -22.23 6.13 12.09
N VAL A 197 -22.93 5.24 11.40
CA VAL A 197 -22.63 4.91 10.00
C VAL A 197 -23.51 5.72 9.08
N PHE A 198 -22.89 6.39 8.11
CA PHE A 198 -23.57 7.11 7.05
C PHE A 198 -23.19 6.48 5.70
N LYS A 199 -24.20 6.13 4.91
CA LYS A 199 -23.98 5.56 3.57
C LYS A 199 -24.12 6.65 2.52
N LEU A 200 -23.06 6.84 1.74
CA LEU A 200 -23.04 7.76 0.61
C LEU A 200 -23.35 6.96 -0.65
N GLU A 201 -24.63 6.79 -0.97
CA GLU A 201 -25.09 5.87 -2.03
C GLU A 201 -25.22 6.57 -3.39
N GLN A 202 -25.29 7.91 -3.44
CA GLN A 202 -25.37 8.64 -4.70
C GLN A 202 -23.99 8.75 -5.36
N ASN A 203 -23.89 8.26 -6.59
CA ASN A 203 -22.71 8.39 -7.43
C ASN A 203 -22.89 9.56 -8.42
N TYR A 204 -22.01 10.55 -8.31
CA TYR A 204 -22.03 11.75 -9.15
C TYR A 204 -21.08 11.66 -10.36
N ARG A 205 -20.24 10.63 -10.41
CA ARG A 205 -19.19 10.49 -11.43
C ARG A 205 -19.68 9.78 -12.68
N SER A 206 -20.41 8.68 -12.49
CA SER A 206 -20.67 7.70 -13.55
C SER A 206 -22.11 7.72 -14.03
N THR A 207 -22.33 7.28 -15.25
CA THR A 207 -23.67 7.08 -15.82
C THR A 207 -24.37 5.90 -15.14
N LYS A 208 -25.71 5.85 -15.25
CA LYS A 208 -26.53 4.78 -14.64
C LYS A 208 -26.11 3.39 -15.05
N ARG A 209 -25.74 3.19 -16.32
CA ARG A 209 -25.30 1.86 -16.83
C ARG A 209 -24.00 1.39 -16.20
N ILE A 210 -23.04 2.28 -15.99
CA ILE A 210 -21.77 1.96 -15.30
C ILE A 210 -22.07 1.58 -13.85
N VAL A 211 -22.89 2.36 -13.15
CA VAL A 211 -23.26 2.08 -11.75
C VAL A 211 -24.02 0.78 -11.63
N ALA A 212 -24.97 0.49 -12.54
CA ALA A 212 -25.72 -0.77 -12.55
C ALA A 212 -24.81 -1.99 -12.76
N ALA A 213 -23.82 -1.87 -13.66
CA ALA A 213 -22.85 -2.94 -13.89
C ALA A 213 -21.94 -3.17 -12.66
N ALA A 214 -21.48 -2.10 -12.01
CA ALA A 214 -20.69 -2.18 -10.79
C ALA A 214 -21.50 -2.82 -9.65
N ASN A 215 -22.73 -2.41 -9.43
CA ASN A 215 -23.63 -3.04 -8.45
C ASN A 215 -23.86 -4.52 -8.73
N SER A 216 -24.04 -4.90 -10.01
CA SER A 216 -24.22 -6.30 -10.40
C SER A 216 -22.97 -7.13 -10.05
N LEU A 217 -21.77 -6.59 -10.31
CA LEU A 217 -20.51 -7.26 -10.00
C LEU A 217 -20.34 -7.43 -8.49
N ILE A 218 -20.51 -6.34 -7.72
CA ILE A 218 -20.21 -6.34 -6.28
C ILE A 218 -21.20 -7.20 -5.45
N ARG A 219 -22.39 -7.46 -5.96
CA ARG A 219 -23.38 -8.36 -5.30
C ARG A 219 -22.85 -9.77 -5.05
N HIS A 220 -21.85 -10.21 -5.79
CA HIS A 220 -21.21 -11.50 -5.59
C HIS A 220 -20.28 -11.56 -4.37
N ASN A 221 -19.92 -10.41 -3.78
CA ASN A 221 -19.15 -10.40 -2.56
C ASN A 221 -20.02 -10.78 -1.36
N MET A 222 -19.60 -11.81 -0.62
CA MET A 222 -20.32 -12.30 0.56
C MET A 222 -20.08 -11.40 1.78
N ARG A 223 -18.91 -10.80 1.89
CA ARG A 223 -18.50 -9.94 3.00
C ARG A 223 -18.49 -8.49 2.53
N GLN A 224 -19.53 -7.74 2.87
CA GLN A 224 -19.68 -6.36 2.45
C GLN A 224 -20.65 -5.57 3.34
N ILE A 225 -20.52 -4.26 3.35
CA ILE A 225 -21.53 -3.33 3.89
C ILE A 225 -22.59 -3.16 2.81
N LYS A 226 -23.80 -3.67 3.06
CA LYS A 226 -24.89 -3.57 2.09
C LYS A 226 -25.22 -2.12 1.80
N LYS A 227 -25.16 -1.75 0.52
CA LYS A 227 -25.48 -0.43 -0.02
C LYS A 227 -26.03 -0.58 -1.43
N ASP A 228 -26.89 0.35 -1.85
CA ASP A 228 -27.42 0.42 -3.21
C ASP A 228 -26.95 1.74 -3.84
N VAL A 229 -25.84 1.67 -4.56
CA VAL A 229 -25.28 2.84 -5.23
C VAL A 229 -26.16 3.18 -6.43
N PHE A 230 -26.57 4.44 -6.55
CA PHE A 230 -27.37 4.94 -7.65
C PHE A 230 -26.76 6.19 -8.26
N SER A 231 -27.17 6.53 -9.49
CA SER A 231 -26.77 7.77 -10.17
C SER A 231 -28.00 8.47 -10.74
N GLU A 232 -28.01 9.78 -10.64
CA GLU A 232 -28.99 10.65 -11.30
C GLU A 232 -28.50 11.16 -12.66
N ASN A 233 -27.27 10.84 -13.05
CA ASN A 233 -26.72 11.14 -14.36
C ASN A 233 -27.50 10.41 -15.46
N ASP A 234 -27.20 10.73 -16.71
CA ASP A 234 -27.80 10.09 -17.89
C ASP A 234 -27.60 8.57 -17.89
N GLU A 235 -28.40 7.87 -18.68
CA GLU A 235 -28.24 6.42 -18.90
C GLU A 235 -26.84 6.06 -19.38
N GLY A 236 -26.25 6.87 -20.22
CA GLY A 236 -24.96 6.62 -20.84
C GLY A 236 -24.99 5.59 -21.95
N GLU A 237 -23.86 5.39 -22.58
CA GLU A 237 -23.68 4.34 -23.60
C GLU A 237 -23.59 2.94 -22.98
N LYS A 238 -23.85 1.92 -23.78
CA LYS A 238 -23.69 0.52 -23.36
C LYS A 238 -22.21 0.22 -23.15
N LEU A 239 -21.89 -0.61 -22.14
CA LEU A 239 -20.57 -1.16 -21.96
C LEU A 239 -20.22 -2.06 -23.14
N LEU A 240 -19.02 -1.93 -23.68
CA LEU A 240 -18.52 -2.76 -24.76
C LEU A 240 -17.54 -3.80 -24.21
N LEU A 241 -17.73 -5.05 -24.57
CA LEU A 241 -16.79 -6.12 -24.30
C LEU A 241 -16.14 -6.55 -25.61
N ASN A 242 -14.84 -6.38 -25.72
CA ASN A 242 -14.05 -6.82 -26.85
C ASN A 242 -13.11 -7.94 -26.41
N MET A 243 -13.06 -9.02 -27.16
CA MET A 243 -12.10 -10.11 -26.96
C MET A 243 -10.92 -9.91 -27.90
N ALA A 244 -9.72 -10.12 -27.39
CA ALA A 244 -8.47 -10.06 -28.16
C ALA A 244 -7.69 -11.38 -27.98
N TYR A 245 -6.99 -11.81 -29.04
CA TYR A 245 -6.16 -13.02 -28.99
C TYR A 245 -4.73 -12.74 -28.49
N SER A 246 -4.34 -11.47 -28.40
CA SER A 246 -3.03 -11.05 -27.92
C SER A 246 -3.07 -9.63 -27.36
N ASP A 247 -2.10 -9.30 -26.50
CA ASP A 247 -1.87 -7.95 -25.96
C ASP A 247 -1.63 -6.89 -27.06
N LYS A 248 -1.05 -7.28 -28.19
CA LYS A 248 -0.89 -6.37 -29.35
C LYS A 248 -2.22 -6.06 -30.00
N GLU A 249 -3.06 -7.06 -30.17
CA GLU A 249 -4.40 -6.89 -30.72
C GLU A 249 -5.28 -6.08 -29.78
N GLU A 250 -5.25 -6.39 -28.47
CA GLU A 250 -5.92 -5.60 -27.42
C GLU A 250 -5.56 -4.12 -27.54
N ALA A 251 -4.28 -3.80 -27.57
CA ALA A 251 -3.81 -2.43 -27.69
C ALA A 251 -4.25 -1.75 -29.01
N SER A 252 -4.28 -2.51 -30.12
CA SER A 252 -4.75 -2.01 -31.41
C SER A 252 -6.26 -1.71 -31.39
N ILE A 253 -7.06 -2.58 -30.79
CA ILE A 253 -8.52 -2.37 -30.60
C ILE A 253 -8.75 -1.10 -29.80
N VAL A 254 -8.04 -0.93 -28.65
CA VAL A 254 -8.16 0.26 -27.82
C VAL A 254 -7.82 1.54 -28.58
N CYS A 255 -6.71 1.57 -29.33
CA CYS A 255 -6.34 2.72 -30.13
C CYS A 255 -7.38 3.06 -31.21
N SER A 256 -7.95 2.04 -31.83
CA SER A 256 -8.99 2.21 -32.85
C SER A 256 -10.28 2.77 -32.23
N GLU A 257 -10.64 2.28 -31.04
CA GLU A 257 -11.82 2.74 -30.32
C GLU A 257 -11.68 4.19 -29.84
N ILE A 258 -10.50 4.59 -29.36
CA ILE A 258 -10.21 5.99 -29.00
C ILE A 258 -10.43 6.90 -30.23
N LYS A 259 -9.85 6.56 -31.40
CA LYS A 259 -10.03 7.34 -32.64
C LYS A 259 -11.49 7.43 -33.05
N ARG A 260 -12.22 6.31 -32.96
CA ARG A 260 -13.63 6.25 -33.30
C ARG A 260 -14.47 7.16 -32.40
N THR A 261 -14.22 7.11 -31.09
CA THR A 261 -14.94 7.89 -30.09
C THR A 261 -14.64 9.39 -30.25
N MET A 262 -13.37 9.77 -30.44
CA MET A 262 -12.99 11.16 -30.70
C MET A 262 -13.69 11.72 -31.94
N LYS A 263 -13.73 10.95 -33.03
CA LYS A 263 -14.42 11.38 -34.25
C LYS A 263 -15.94 11.52 -34.06
N LYS A 264 -16.54 10.66 -33.23
CA LYS A 264 -17.98 10.64 -32.97
C LYS A 264 -18.41 11.77 -32.02
N GLN A 265 -17.61 12.01 -30.97
CA GLN A 265 -18.00 12.88 -29.85
C GLN A 265 -17.25 14.22 -29.82
N GLY A 266 -16.21 14.39 -30.63
CA GLY A 266 -15.41 15.64 -30.67
C GLY A 266 -14.58 15.88 -29.40
N CYS A 267 -14.27 14.80 -28.64
CA CYS A 267 -13.53 14.89 -27.40
C CYS A 267 -12.01 14.81 -27.61
N ASP A 268 -11.24 15.26 -26.62
CA ASP A 268 -9.77 15.27 -26.62
C ASP A 268 -9.16 14.00 -26.00
N TYR A 269 -7.87 13.78 -26.25
CA TYR A 269 -7.13 12.64 -25.67
C TYR A 269 -7.12 12.63 -24.14
N ASN A 270 -7.22 13.78 -23.49
CA ASN A 270 -7.25 13.89 -22.03
C ASN A 270 -8.51 13.29 -21.37
N GLU A 271 -9.53 12.98 -22.17
CA GLU A 271 -10.79 12.39 -21.71
C GLU A 271 -10.76 10.87 -21.68
N PHE A 272 -9.64 10.27 -22.11
CA PHE A 272 -9.45 8.83 -22.13
C PHE A 272 -8.48 8.38 -21.05
N ALA A 273 -8.80 7.24 -20.42
CA ALA A 273 -7.91 6.54 -19.51
C ALA A 273 -7.88 5.05 -19.88
N ILE A 274 -6.67 4.47 -19.91
CA ILE A 274 -6.47 3.03 -20.08
C ILE A 274 -6.04 2.46 -18.73
N LEU A 275 -6.86 1.59 -18.16
CA LEU A 275 -6.59 0.93 -16.90
C LEU A 275 -6.18 -0.53 -17.17
N TYR A 276 -5.11 -0.98 -16.53
CA TYR A 276 -4.60 -2.34 -16.67
C TYR A 276 -4.22 -2.93 -15.31
N ARG A 277 -4.17 -4.25 -15.23
CA ARG A 277 -3.92 -4.97 -13.96
C ARG A 277 -2.46 -4.93 -13.53
N THR A 278 -1.51 -4.99 -14.47
CA THR A 278 -0.07 -5.05 -14.20
C THR A 278 0.70 -4.08 -15.08
N ASN A 279 1.79 -3.52 -14.54
CA ASN A 279 2.64 -2.59 -15.28
C ASN A 279 3.25 -3.21 -16.56
N ALA A 280 3.38 -4.53 -16.62
CA ALA A 280 3.88 -5.20 -17.82
C ALA A 280 2.97 -4.99 -19.05
N GLN A 281 1.65 -4.85 -18.83
CA GLN A 281 0.67 -4.62 -19.90
C GLN A 281 0.83 -3.24 -20.56
N SER A 282 1.38 -2.24 -19.85
CA SER A 282 1.55 -0.88 -20.39
C SER A 282 2.37 -0.85 -21.69
N ARG A 283 3.35 -1.75 -21.80
CA ARG A 283 4.29 -1.77 -22.94
C ARG A 283 3.58 -1.94 -24.28
N SER A 284 2.61 -2.85 -24.38
CA SER A 284 1.87 -3.09 -25.61
C SER A 284 1.01 -1.88 -25.98
N PHE A 285 0.40 -1.22 -24.99
CA PHE A 285 -0.35 0.03 -25.19
C PHE A 285 0.56 1.17 -25.61
N GLU A 286 1.72 1.35 -24.99
CA GLU A 286 2.70 2.38 -25.35
C GLU A 286 3.16 2.24 -26.81
N GLU A 287 3.47 1.01 -27.24
CA GLU A 287 3.87 0.73 -28.62
C GLU A 287 2.75 1.07 -29.61
N ALA A 288 1.52 0.68 -29.30
CA ALA A 288 0.36 0.93 -30.16
C ALA A 288 0.00 2.43 -30.24
N LEU A 289 0.00 3.13 -29.10
CA LEU A 289 -0.26 4.58 -29.04
C LEU A 289 0.79 5.37 -29.83
N ARG A 290 2.08 5.01 -29.68
CA ARG A 290 3.19 5.63 -30.44
C ARG A 290 3.06 5.39 -31.93
N LYS A 291 2.77 4.15 -32.36
CA LYS A 291 2.52 3.83 -33.77
C LYS A 291 1.32 4.58 -34.35
N SER A 292 0.33 4.88 -33.51
CA SER A 292 -0.86 5.64 -33.88
C SER A 292 -0.69 7.14 -33.76
N SER A 293 0.51 7.64 -33.39
CA SER A 293 0.80 9.06 -33.12
C SER A 293 -0.12 9.70 -32.09
N MET A 294 -0.54 8.93 -31.10
CA MET A 294 -1.37 9.39 -30.00
C MET A 294 -0.50 9.82 -28.81
N PRO A 295 -0.67 11.02 -28.27
CA PRO A 295 -0.01 11.43 -27.05
C PRO A 295 -0.53 10.61 -25.86
N TYR A 296 0.36 10.24 -24.94
CA TYR A 296 -0.02 9.52 -23.72
C TYR A 296 0.86 9.90 -22.54
N LYS A 297 0.36 9.65 -21.33
CA LYS A 297 1.09 9.78 -20.08
C LYS A 297 0.90 8.53 -19.24
N ILE A 298 1.99 7.99 -18.69
CA ILE A 298 1.94 6.82 -17.80
C ILE A 298 1.98 7.31 -16.37
N TYR A 299 1.03 6.83 -15.58
CA TYR A 299 1.01 7.01 -14.14
C TYR A 299 1.51 5.73 -13.47
N GLY A 300 2.29 5.86 -12.39
CA GLY A 300 2.90 4.73 -11.68
C GLY A 300 4.19 4.19 -12.31
N GLY A 301 4.77 4.92 -13.30
CA GLY A 301 6.11 4.64 -13.80
C GLY A 301 7.20 4.95 -12.76
N MET A 302 8.45 4.61 -13.11
CA MET A 302 9.60 4.84 -12.25
C MET A 302 9.74 6.32 -11.88
N SER A 303 9.66 6.65 -10.59
CA SER A 303 9.86 8.02 -10.09
C SER A 303 11.25 8.53 -10.45
N PHE A 304 11.39 9.86 -10.61
CA PHE A 304 12.69 10.52 -10.80
C PHE A 304 13.73 10.07 -9.76
N TYR A 305 13.33 9.99 -8.50
CA TYR A 305 14.20 9.58 -7.39
C TYR A 305 14.59 8.09 -7.41
N GLN A 306 13.89 7.27 -8.16
CA GLN A 306 14.20 5.83 -8.34
C GLN A 306 15.17 5.56 -9.48
N ARG A 307 15.51 6.56 -10.29
CA ARG A 307 16.51 6.43 -11.34
C ARG A 307 17.87 6.15 -10.73
N LYS A 308 18.63 5.21 -11.33
CA LYS A 308 19.92 4.76 -10.82
C LYS A 308 20.92 5.91 -10.59
N GLU A 309 20.96 6.85 -11.52
CA GLU A 309 21.83 8.03 -11.46
C GLU A 309 21.46 8.93 -10.29
N ILE A 310 20.17 9.16 -10.05
CA ILE A 310 19.67 9.99 -8.95
C ILE A 310 19.90 9.31 -7.60
N LYS A 311 19.68 7.99 -7.53
CA LYS A 311 20.00 7.21 -6.31
C LYS A 311 21.49 7.29 -5.95
N ALA A 312 22.38 7.23 -6.94
CA ALA A 312 23.80 7.39 -6.70
C ALA A 312 24.13 8.77 -6.08
N VAL A 313 23.58 9.84 -6.66
CA VAL A 313 23.76 11.21 -6.11
C VAL A 313 23.20 11.33 -4.69
N ILE A 314 22.01 10.79 -4.44
CA ILE A 314 21.40 10.81 -3.10
C ILE A 314 22.26 10.02 -2.10
N ALA A 315 22.85 8.89 -2.51
CA ALA A 315 23.74 8.11 -1.64
C ALA A 315 24.98 8.92 -1.21
N TYR A 316 25.58 9.71 -2.11
CA TYR A 316 26.66 10.62 -1.75
C TYR A 316 26.21 11.71 -0.76
N PHE A 317 25.06 12.31 -0.96
CA PHE A 317 24.53 13.29 0.00
C PHE A 317 24.23 12.65 1.37
N ARG A 318 23.71 11.44 1.39
CA ARG A 318 23.50 10.70 2.65
C ARG A 318 24.81 10.45 3.39
N LEU A 319 25.86 10.03 2.66
CA LEU A 319 27.19 9.82 3.24
C LEU A 319 27.76 11.08 3.90
N VAL A 320 27.51 12.25 3.32
CA VAL A 320 27.94 13.54 3.88
C VAL A 320 27.08 13.95 5.08
N ALA A 321 25.78 13.65 5.05
CA ALA A 321 24.85 14.04 6.11
C ALA A 321 24.90 13.11 7.35
N THR A 322 25.40 11.90 7.19
CA THR A 322 25.57 10.90 8.26
C THR A 322 26.99 10.35 8.20
N PRO A 323 28.01 11.15 8.61
CA PRO A 323 29.34 10.62 8.81
C PRO A 323 29.31 9.75 10.07
N ASP A 324 29.46 8.42 9.91
CA ASP A 324 29.60 7.33 10.90
C ASP A 324 28.78 7.43 12.19
#